data_9f4c2f78a7eac5a848933301608f042a
#
_entry.id   9f4c2f78a7eac5a848933301608f042a
#
_cell.length_a   1.000
_cell.length_b   1.000
_cell.length_c   1.000
_cell.angle_alpha   90.00
_cell.angle_beta   90.00
_cell.angle_gamma   90.00
#
_symmetry.space_group_name_H-M   'P 1'
#
loop_
_entity.id
_entity.type
_entity.pdbx_description
1 polymer ?
#
loop_
_entity_poly.entity_id
_entity_poly.type
_entity_poly.pdbx_seq_one_letter_code
_entity_poly.pdbx_strand_id
1 'polypeptide(L)'
;SDKIASENISKILYPSDEVLTGKELRLTQEYFLVACTLRDIFRDYAEVNDDITFLPQHVAIQLNDTHPALAVVELMRILVDEYRLPWEQAWEITQNTCDYTNHTLM
;
A
#
# COMPACT_ATOMS: atom_id res chain seq x y z
N SER A 1 -11.89 9.89 -14.76
CA SER A 1 -12.38 9.19 -13.59
C SER A 1 -11.56 9.57 -12.37
N ASP A 2 -12.18 9.46 -11.28
CA ASP A 2 -11.58 9.91 -10.05
C ASP A 2 -10.79 8.80 -9.40
N LYS A 3 -9.61 9.14 -8.97
CA LYS A 3 -8.81 8.21 -8.21
C LYS A 3 -9.10 8.37 -6.73
N ILE A 4 -9.11 7.27 -6.04
CA ILE A 4 -9.21 7.29 -4.60
C ILE A 4 -7.83 7.52 -4.05
N ALA A 5 -7.62 8.66 -3.43
CA ALA A 5 -6.31 9.00 -2.93
C ALA A 5 -6.10 8.39 -1.56
N SER A 6 -4.96 7.76 -1.39
CA SER A 6 -4.62 7.17 -0.10
C SER A 6 -3.34 7.77 0.42
N GLU A 7 -3.28 9.06 0.40
CA GLU A 7 -2.07 9.76 0.80
C GLU A 7 -1.75 9.56 2.27
N ASN A 8 -2.73 9.14 3.06
CA ASN A 8 -2.52 9.02 4.48
C ASN A 8 -1.78 7.77 4.90
N ILE A 9 -1.43 6.92 3.95
CA ILE A 9 -0.67 5.75 4.30
C ILE A 9 0.64 6.12 4.97
N SER A 10 1.30 7.16 4.48
CA SER A 10 2.56 7.56 5.10
C SER A 10 2.35 8.04 6.52
N LYS A 11 1.24 8.69 6.81
CA LYS A 11 0.96 9.11 8.17
C LYS A 11 0.69 7.93 9.08
N ILE A 12 0.02 6.92 8.55
CA ILE A 12 -0.26 5.73 9.34
C ILE A 12 1.03 4.98 9.62
N LEU A 13 1.94 4.99 8.66
CA LEU A 13 3.16 4.23 8.78
C LEU A 13 4.21 4.90 9.66
N TYR A 14 3.93 6.09 10.15
CA TYR A 14 4.88 6.80 11.00
C TYR A 14 4.33 7.02 12.37
N PRO A 15 4.22 5.95 13.12
CA PRO A 15 3.88 6.14 14.53
C PRO A 15 5.02 6.86 15.22
N SER A 16 4.74 7.32 16.40
CA SER A 16 5.72 8.00 17.18
C SER A 16 6.96 7.16 17.37
N ASP A 17 8.10 7.79 17.27
CA ASP A 17 9.35 7.08 17.41
C ASP A 17 9.77 6.86 18.83
N GLU A 18 9.18 7.56 19.75
CA GLU A 18 9.76 7.56 21.07
C GLU A 18 9.43 6.33 21.87
N VAL A 19 8.58 5.48 21.39
CA VAL A 19 8.09 4.42 22.23
C VAL A 19 8.63 3.08 21.82
N LEU A 20 9.76 2.99 21.33
CA LEU A 20 10.15 1.74 20.75
C LEU A 20 10.73 0.82 21.74
N THR A 21 10.06 -0.24 22.02
CA THR A 21 10.62 -1.28 22.83
C THR A 21 11.38 -2.27 22.00
N GLY A 22 11.25 -2.20 20.69
CA GLY A 22 12.01 -3.08 19.86
C GLY A 22 11.64 -2.89 18.42
N LYS A 23 12.59 -3.21 17.54
CA LYS A 23 12.38 -3.02 16.11
C LYS A 23 11.33 -3.97 15.57
N GLU A 24 11.25 -5.17 16.14
CA GLU A 24 10.28 -6.13 15.68
C GLU A 24 8.86 -5.68 15.97
N LEU A 25 8.65 -5.10 17.14
CA LEU A 25 7.34 -4.60 17.48
C LEU A 25 6.93 -3.48 16.57
N ARG A 26 7.85 -2.57 16.30
CA ARG A 26 7.56 -1.47 15.41
C ARG A 26 7.21 -1.95 14.00
N LEU A 27 7.98 -2.90 13.50
CA LEU A 27 7.72 -3.44 12.19
C LEU A 27 6.35 -4.11 12.13
N THR A 28 6.02 -4.86 13.18
CA THR A 28 4.73 -5.51 13.25
C THR A 28 3.59 -4.50 13.23
N GLN A 29 3.75 -3.42 13.98
CA GLN A 29 2.72 -2.38 13.99
C GLN A 29 2.58 -1.73 12.63
N GLU A 30 3.69 -1.46 11.98
CA GLU A 30 3.66 -0.84 10.67
C GLU A 30 2.99 -1.74 9.66
N TYR A 31 3.31 -3.02 9.69
CA TYR A 31 2.68 -3.95 8.77
C TYR A 31 1.18 -4.05 9.03
N PHE A 32 0.79 -4.09 10.30
CA PHE A 32 -0.62 -4.19 10.63
C PHE A 32 -1.40 -2.99 10.07
N LEU A 33 -0.85 -1.81 10.24
CA LEU A 33 -1.52 -0.61 9.74
C LEU A 33 -1.60 -0.60 8.23
N VAL A 34 -0.54 -1.03 7.57
CA VAL A 34 -0.55 -1.12 6.12
C VAL A 34 -1.59 -2.13 5.66
N ALA A 35 -1.61 -3.28 6.29
CA ALA A 35 -2.53 -4.33 5.88
C ALA A 35 -3.98 -3.89 6.06
N CYS A 36 -4.28 -3.22 7.17
CA CYS A 36 -5.64 -2.73 7.40
C CYS A 36 -6.03 -1.67 6.39
N THR A 37 -5.10 -0.77 6.09
CA THR A 37 -5.38 0.29 5.14
C THR A 37 -5.64 -0.27 3.74
N LEU A 38 -4.82 -1.21 3.33
CA LEU A 38 -5.02 -1.80 2.01
C LEU A 38 -6.30 -2.61 1.96
N ARG A 39 -6.65 -3.27 3.05
CA ARG A 39 -7.91 -4.02 3.06
C ARG A 39 -9.09 -3.09 2.88
N ASP A 40 -9.05 -1.92 3.50
CA ASP A 40 -10.13 -0.94 3.32
C ASP A 40 -10.18 -0.45 1.89
N ILE A 41 -9.02 -0.19 1.30
CA ILE A 41 -8.98 0.27 -0.08
C ILE A 41 -9.57 -0.77 -1.01
N PHE A 42 -9.18 -2.02 -0.85
CA PHE A 42 -9.68 -3.07 -1.72
C PHE A 42 -11.17 -3.33 -1.50
N ARG A 43 -11.62 -3.23 -0.26
CA ARG A 43 -13.04 -3.40 0.00
C ARG A 43 -13.85 -2.31 -0.69
N ASP A 44 -13.40 -1.06 -0.56
CA ASP A 44 -14.11 0.04 -1.18
C ASP A 44 -14.07 -0.07 -2.69
N TYR A 45 -12.92 -0.48 -3.22
CA TYR A 45 -12.80 -0.65 -4.66
C TYR A 45 -13.76 -1.71 -5.17
N ALA A 46 -13.86 -2.82 -4.46
CA ALA A 46 -14.68 -3.93 -4.91
C ALA A 46 -16.16 -3.59 -4.89
N GLU A 47 -16.56 -2.61 -4.11
CA GLU A 47 -17.97 -2.23 -4.08
C GLU A 47 -18.42 -1.58 -5.37
N VAL A 48 -17.52 -0.95 -6.10
CA VAL A 48 -17.89 -0.24 -7.32
C VAL A 48 -17.19 -0.76 -8.56
N ASN A 49 -16.27 -1.68 -8.42
CA ASN A 49 -15.51 -2.24 -9.53
C ASN A 49 -15.32 -3.71 -9.31
N ASP A 50 -15.49 -4.48 -10.37
CA ASP A 50 -15.32 -5.93 -10.26
C ASP A 50 -14.08 -6.41 -11.00
N ASP A 51 -13.27 -5.52 -11.52
CA ASP A 51 -12.06 -5.90 -12.25
C ASP A 51 -10.86 -5.25 -11.61
N ILE A 52 -10.05 -6.04 -10.94
CA ILE A 52 -8.91 -5.52 -10.20
C ILE A 52 -7.81 -4.98 -11.12
N THR A 53 -7.81 -5.37 -12.39
CA THR A 53 -6.77 -4.90 -13.27
C THR A 53 -6.87 -3.41 -13.55
N PHE A 54 -8.01 -2.80 -13.26
CA PHE A 54 -8.18 -1.37 -13.42
C PHE A 54 -7.89 -0.59 -12.15
N LEU A 55 -7.32 -1.24 -11.15
CA LEU A 55 -7.01 -0.57 -9.90
C LEU A 55 -6.22 0.72 -10.09
N PRO A 56 -5.18 0.76 -10.95
CA PRO A 56 -4.40 2.00 -11.04
C PRO A 56 -5.18 3.19 -11.57
N GLN A 57 -6.31 2.94 -12.23
CA GLN A 57 -7.10 4.03 -12.77
C GLN A 57 -8.01 4.65 -11.73
N HIS A 58 -8.18 4.00 -10.59
CA HIS A 58 -9.09 4.46 -9.56
C HIS A 58 -8.42 4.73 -8.23
N VAL A 59 -7.22 4.20 -8.02
CA VAL A 59 -6.54 4.28 -6.74
C VAL A 59 -5.12 4.76 -6.95
N ALA A 60 -4.73 5.74 -6.16
CA ALA A 60 -3.35 6.21 -6.13
C ALA A 60 -2.87 6.16 -4.68
N ILE A 61 -1.75 5.51 -4.48
CA ILE A 61 -1.16 5.37 -3.16
C ILE A 61 0.17 6.12 -3.17
N GLN A 62 0.27 7.14 -2.33
CA GLN A 62 1.49 7.92 -2.25
C GLN A 62 2.33 7.39 -1.11
N LEU A 63 3.54 6.98 -1.45
CA LEU A 63 4.46 6.41 -0.47
C LEU A 63 5.55 7.43 -0.16
N ASN A 64 5.73 7.73 1.11
CA ASN A 64 6.76 8.64 1.55
C ASN A 64 7.77 7.88 2.38
N ASP A 65 9.05 8.15 2.12
CA ASP A 65 10.13 7.56 2.91
C ASP A 65 10.27 6.06 2.66
N THR A 66 10.97 5.39 3.55
CA THR A 66 11.35 4.00 3.29
C THR A 66 10.41 2.97 3.89
N HIS A 67 9.68 3.34 4.92
CA HIS A 67 8.78 2.39 5.56
C HIS A 67 7.68 1.90 4.63
N PRO A 68 7.23 2.70 3.68
CA PRO A 68 6.15 2.28 2.79
C PRO A 68 6.48 1.10 1.90
N ALA A 69 7.72 0.64 1.89
CA ALA A 69 8.02 -0.57 1.16
C ALA A 69 7.10 -1.73 1.57
N LEU A 70 6.66 -1.73 2.82
CA LEU A 70 5.72 -2.74 3.27
C LEU A 70 4.41 -2.68 2.50
N ALA A 71 3.99 -1.48 2.10
CA ALA A 71 2.77 -1.35 1.32
C ALA A 71 2.91 -2.02 -0.04
N VAL A 72 4.08 -1.89 -0.66
CA VAL A 72 4.31 -2.53 -1.95
C VAL A 72 4.26 -4.04 -1.81
N VAL A 73 4.91 -4.56 -0.78
CA VAL A 73 4.93 -6.01 -0.56
C VAL A 73 3.52 -6.52 -0.30
N GLU A 74 2.77 -5.84 0.55
CA GLU A 74 1.42 -6.31 0.87
C GLU A 74 0.50 -6.18 -0.32
N LEU A 75 0.62 -5.13 -1.11
CA LEU A 75 -0.19 -4.99 -2.30
C LEU A 75 0.09 -6.13 -3.27
N MET A 76 1.37 -6.46 -3.46
CA MET A 76 1.72 -7.59 -4.30
C MET A 76 1.13 -8.88 -3.75
N ARG A 77 1.21 -9.08 -2.43
CA ARG A 77 0.68 -10.30 -1.84
C ARG A 77 -0.82 -10.43 -2.12
N ILE A 78 -1.56 -9.34 -1.95
CA ILE A 78 -2.99 -9.39 -2.19
C ILE A 78 -3.28 -9.74 -3.66
N LEU A 79 -2.58 -9.09 -4.57
CA LEU A 79 -2.85 -9.30 -5.98
C LEU A 79 -2.49 -10.71 -6.43
N VAL A 80 -1.40 -11.24 -5.92
CA VAL A 80 -0.97 -12.57 -6.33
C VAL A 80 -1.75 -13.65 -5.58
N ASP A 81 -1.87 -13.51 -4.27
CA ASP A 81 -2.41 -14.60 -3.45
C ASP A 81 -3.93 -14.59 -3.40
N GLU A 82 -4.53 -13.40 -3.34
CA GLU A 82 -5.98 -13.34 -3.20
C GLU A 82 -6.67 -13.16 -4.54
N TYR A 83 -6.09 -12.38 -5.44
CA TYR A 83 -6.68 -12.17 -6.75
C TYR A 83 -6.12 -13.12 -7.80
N ARG A 84 -5.12 -13.88 -7.45
CA ARG A 84 -4.57 -14.94 -8.30
C ARG A 84 -4.02 -14.43 -9.61
N LEU A 85 -3.46 -13.24 -9.60
CA LEU A 85 -2.87 -12.68 -10.80
C LEU A 85 -1.46 -13.21 -10.99
N PRO A 86 -1.01 -13.32 -12.23
CA PRO A 86 0.40 -13.63 -12.48
C PRO A 86 1.28 -12.54 -11.91
N TRP A 87 2.50 -12.91 -11.55
CA TRP A 87 3.42 -11.97 -10.91
C TRP A 87 3.62 -10.70 -11.73
N GLU A 88 3.84 -10.87 -13.04
CA GLU A 88 4.13 -9.71 -13.87
C GLU A 88 2.95 -8.75 -13.94
N GLN A 89 1.76 -9.29 -14.00
CA GLN A 89 0.59 -8.43 -14.03
C GLN A 89 0.39 -7.73 -12.70
N ALA A 90 0.58 -8.45 -11.61
CA ALA A 90 0.47 -7.85 -10.29
C ALA A 90 1.51 -6.74 -10.12
N TRP A 91 2.70 -6.96 -10.61
CA TRP A 91 3.75 -5.97 -10.51
C TRP A 91 3.43 -4.72 -11.32
N GLU A 92 2.89 -4.90 -12.51
CA GLU A 92 2.49 -3.75 -13.31
C GLU A 92 1.40 -2.94 -12.62
N ILE A 93 0.42 -3.61 -12.06
CA ILE A 93 -0.64 -2.90 -11.33
C ILE A 93 -0.04 -2.14 -10.15
N THR A 94 0.84 -2.79 -9.42
CA THR A 94 1.45 -2.17 -8.25
C THR A 94 2.26 -0.94 -8.64
N GLN A 95 3.05 -1.05 -9.69
CA GLN A 95 3.86 0.08 -10.14
C GLN A 95 3.00 1.27 -10.54
N ASN A 96 1.85 1.00 -11.14
CA ASN A 96 1.00 2.06 -11.63
C ASN A 96 0.05 2.59 -10.57
N THR A 97 -0.02 1.93 -9.43
CA THR A 97 -0.86 2.36 -8.32
C THR A 97 -0.08 3.17 -7.31
N CYS A 98 1.18 2.81 -7.09
CA CYS A 98 1.98 3.40 -6.03
C CYS A 98 2.95 4.43 -6.58
N ASP A 99 3.01 5.57 -5.91
CA ASP A 99 4.00 6.60 -6.19
C ASP A 99 4.89 6.73 -4.99
N TYR A 100 6.18 6.67 -5.21
CA TYR A 100 7.13 6.77 -4.13
C TYR A 100 7.85 8.12 -4.18
N THR A 101 7.82 8.82 -3.08
CA THR A 101 8.56 10.05 -2.94
C THR A 101 9.65 9.85 -1.91
N ASN A 102 10.88 10.04 -2.34
CA ASN A 102 12.02 9.91 -1.44
C ASN A 102 12.44 11.29 -1.00
N HIS A 103 12.26 11.56 0.27
CA HIS A 103 12.62 12.85 0.82
C HIS A 103 14.07 12.91 1.29
N THR A 104 14.78 11.83 1.15
CA THR A 104 16.18 11.80 1.52
C THR A 104 16.98 12.44 0.42
N LEU A 105 17.66 13.48 0.75
CA LEU A 105 18.48 14.17 -0.24
C LEU A 105 19.91 13.74 -0.16
N MET A 106 20.51 13.64 -1.30
CA MET A 106 21.92 13.30 -1.35
C MET A 106 22.77 14.52 -1.20
#